data_360cfcabeea9bacd4301565967f8fc9c
#
_entry.id   360cfcabeea9bacd4301565967f8fc9c
#
_cell.length_a   1.000
_cell.length_b   1.000
_cell.length_c   1.000
_cell.angle_alpha   90.00
_cell.angle_beta   90.00
_cell.angle_gamma   90.00
#
_symmetry.space_group_name_H-M   'P 1'
#
loop_
_entity.id
_entity.type
_entity.pdbx_description
1 polymer ?
#
loop_
_entity_poly.entity_id
_entity_poly.type
_entity_poly.pdbx_seq_one_letter_code
_entity_poly.pdbx_strand_id
1 'polypeptide(L)'
;MHYDNIAAQRNLNDPAKATARAFGEAFRQIGVPVGEVYTSQFNRAYETAVLAGFKDIVKTVDLTEGGIVVSPNENDRRTAAFRNLLAIAPKPGTDTVIITHKPNIIDALGKDWFDVKEGEASIFKPEGSSYKLVARVQMDEWPRIAAAK
;
A
#
# COMPACT_ATOMS: atom_id res chain seq x y z
N MET A 1 -17.65 -0.69 11.96
CA MET A 1 -17.63 -0.52 10.50
C MET A 1 -17.70 -1.88 9.82
N HIS A 2 -18.50 -1.99 8.80
CA HIS A 2 -18.68 -3.23 8.06
C HIS A 2 -17.82 -3.21 6.79
N TYR A 3 -16.73 -3.97 6.80
CA TYR A 3 -15.80 -4.03 5.67
C TYR A 3 -16.43 -4.69 4.44
N ASP A 4 -17.46 -5.51 4.63
CA ASP A 4 -18.16 -6.18 3.53
C ASP A 4 -19.20 -5.29 2.85
N ASN A 5 -19.59 -4.18 3.49
CA ASN A 5 -20.56 -3.24 2.91
C ASN A 5 -19.83 -2.25 1.99
N ILE A 6 -19.50 -2.70 0.80
CA ILE A 6 -18.73 -1.92 -0.18
C ILE A 6 -19.46 -0.65 -0.60
N ALA A 7 -20.79 -0.71 -0.72
CA ALA A 7 -21.58 0.46 -1.15
C ALA A 7 -21.55 1.62 -0.13
N ALA A 8 -21.33 1.32 1.17
CA ALA A 8 -21.28 2.33 2.21
C ALA A 8 -19.87 2.92 2.41
N GLN A 9 -18.86 2.37 1.73
CA GLN A 9 -17.47 2.85 1.84
C GLN A 9 -17.20 3.96 0.84
N ARG A 10 -16.20 4.80 1.15
CA ARG A 10 -15.65 5.75 0.20
C ARG A 10 -14.80 4.96 -0.81
N ASN A 11 -15.38 4.69 -1.98
CA ASN A 11 -14.72 3.93 -3.05
C ASN A 11 -13.93 4.84 -3.99
N LEU A 12 -13.14 4.22 -4.87
CA LEU A 12 -12.39 4.95 -5.89
C LEU A 12 -13.33 5.58 -6.92
N ASN A 13 -13.05 6.83 -7.31
CA ASN A 13 -13.71 7.45 -8.44
C ASN A 13 -13.06 7.00 -9.75
N ASP A 14 -13.64 7.38 -10.89
CA ASP A 14 -13.14 6.94 -12.21
C ASP A 14 -11.70 7.37 -12.50
N PRO A 15 -11.26 8.61 -12.20
CA PRO A 15 -9.85 8.98 -12.35
C PRO A 15 -8.92 8.14 -11.50
N ALA A 16 -9.28 7.83 -10.26
CA ALA A 16 -8.47 6.99 -9.38
C ALA A 16 -8.38 5.54 -9.91
N LYS A 17 -9.46 5.02 -10.46
CA LYS A 17 -9.46 3.69 -11.09
C LYS A 17 -8.52 3.65 -12.29
N ALA A 18 -8.56 4.66 -13.15
CA ALA A 18 -7.65 4.77 -14.29
C ALA A 18 -6.19 4.85 -13.85
N THR A 19 -5.92 5.61 -12.79
CA THR A 19 -4.58 5.74 -12.21
C THR A 19 -4.07 4.41 -11.67
N ALA A 20 -4.91 3.65 -10.99
CA ALA A 20 -4.54 2.33 -10.47
C ALA A 20 -4.17 1.36 -11.60
N ARG A 21 -4.92 1.37 -12.70
CA ARG A 21 -4.61 0.55 -13.88
C ARG A 21 -3.28 0.96 -14.50
N ALA A 22 -3.04 2.26 -14.66
CA ALA A 22 -1.81 2.78 -15.23
C ALA A 22 -0.59 2.44 -14.36
N PHE A 23 -0.74 2.47 -13.04
CA PHE A 23 0.28 2.07 -12.08
C PHE A 23 0.69 0.61 -12.29
N GLY A 24 -0.29 -0.29 -12.37
CA GLY A 24 -0.03 -1.72 -12.58
C GLY A 24 0.63 -1.99 -13.92
N GLU A 25 0.20 -1.28 -14.96
CA GLU A 25 0.81 -1.41 -16.29
C GLU A 25 2.26 -0.94 -16.30
N ALA A 26 2.55 0.19 -15.63
CA ALA A 26 3.91 0.67 -15.49
C ALA A 26 4.81 -0.34 -14.77
N PHE A 27 4.29 -0.98 -13.72
CA PHE A 27 5.01 -2.05 -13.01
C PHE A 27 5.37 -3.19 -13.96
N ARG A 28 4.43 -3.62 -14.80
CA ARG A 28 4.68 -4.69 -15.78
C ARG A 28 5.72 -4.28 -16.81
N GLN A 29 5.64 -3.03 -17.32
CA GLN A 29 6.60 -2.50 -18.30
C GLN A 29 8.01 -2.38 -17.73
N ILE A 30 8.12 -1.96 -16.46
CA ILE A 30 9.42 -1.87 -15.76
C ILE A 30 9.97 -3.27 -15.47
N GLY A 31 9.08 -4.25 -15.33
CA GLY A 31 9.45 -5.62 -14.99
C GLY A 31 9.60 -5.84 -13.48
N VAL A 32 8.82 -5.13 -12.67
CA VAL A 32 8.81 -5.33 -11.22
C VAL A 32 8.24 -6.72 -10.89
N PRO A 33 9.03 -7.62 -10.31
CA PRO A 33 8.57 -8.98 -10.01
C PRO A 33 7.76 -8.97 -8.71
N VAL A 34 6.45 -8.82 -8.81
CA VAL A 34 5.57 -8.75 -7.64
C VAL A 34 5.35 -10.15 -7.06
N GLY A 35 5.64 -10.31 -5.78
CA GLY A 35 5.38 -11.54 -5.01
C GLY A 35 4.11 -11.40 -4.20
N GLU A 36 4.24 -11.11 -2.90
CA GLU A 36 3.09 -10.96 -2.01
C GLU A 36 2.47 -9.58 -2.13
N VAL A 37 1.14 -9.51 -2.05
CA VAL A 37 0.38 -8.25 -2.07
C VAL A 37 -0.58 -8.22 -0.88
N TYR A 38 -0.45 -7.19 -0.05
CA TYR A 38 -1.28 -6.98 1.13
C TYR A 38 -2.03 -5.67 1.00
N THR A 39 -3.31 -5.67 1.35
CA THR A 39 -4.12 -4.45 1.36
C THR A 39 -4.90 -4.32 2.67
N SER A 40 -5.37 -3.11 2.94
CA SER A 40 -6.34 -2.89 3.98
C SER A 40 -7.67 -3.60 3.66
N GLN A 41 -8.55 -3.70 4.65
CA GLN A 41 -9.90 -4.25 4.48
C GLN A 41 -10.83 -3.33 3.69
N PHE A 42 -10.50 -2.03 3.58
CA PHE A 42 -11.32 -1.10 2.80
C PHE A 42 -11.24 -1.40 1.31
N ASN A 43 -12.38 -1.32 0.64
CA ASN A 43 -12.48 -1.67 -0.77
C ASN A 43 -11.60 -0.78 -1.65
N ARG A 44 -11.43 0.50 -1.33
CA ARG A 44 -10.59 1.40 -2.14
C ARG A 44 -9.14 0.94 -2.23
N ALA A 45 -8.60 0.35 -1.16
CA ALA A 45 -7.24 -0.21 -1.18
C ALA A 45 -7.20 -1.53 -1.94
N TYR A 46 -8.14 -2.42 -1.66
CA TYR A 46 -8.24 -3.70 -2.34
C TYR A 46 -8.46 -3.53 -3.85
N GLU A 47 -9.39 -2.65 -4.23
CA GLU A 47 -9.69 -2.39 -5.64
C GLU A 47 -8.49 -1.81 -6.38
N THR A 48 -7.68 -0.98 -5.72
CA THR A 48 -6.43 -0.47 -6.30
C THR A 48 -5.53 -1.63 -6.71
N ALA A 49 -5.37 -2.63 -5.86
CA ALA A 49 -4.56 -3.81 -6.17
C ALA A 49 -5.17 -4.63 -7.32
N VAL A 50 -6.49 -4.82 -7.32
CA VAL A 50 -7.18 -5.55 -8.38
C VAL A 50 -7.01 -4.86 -9.73
N LEU A 51 -7.24 -3.55 -9.78
CA LEU A 51 -7.13 -2.76 -11.01
C LEU A 51 -5.70 -2.68 -11.53
N ALA A 52 -4.71 -2.71 -10.62
CA ALA A 52 -3.31 -2.80 -11.01
C ALA A 52 -2.93 -4.17 -11.59
N GLY A 53 -3.82 -5.16 -11.49
CA GLY A 53 -3.60 -6.49 -12.03
C GLY A 53 -2.82 -7.42 -11.12
N PHE A 54 -2.67 -7.08 -9.84
CA PHE A 54 -2.01 -7.95 -8.87
C PHE A 54 -2.89 -9.15 -8.55
N LYS A 55 -2.24 -10.27 -8.23
CA LYS A 55 -2.90 -11.54 -7.91
C LYS A 55 -2.68 -11.95 -6.47
N ASP A 56 -3.53 -12.85 -5.98
CA ASP A 56 -3.41 -13.42 -4.63
C ASP A 56 -3.33 -12.36 -3.54
N ILE A 57 -4.21 -11.36 -3.64
CA ILE A 57 -4.23 -10.20 -2.75
C ILE A 57 -4.75 -10.62 -1.37
N VAL A 58 -3.99 -10.31 -0.32
CA VAL A 58 -4.34 -10.60 1.06
C VAL A 58 -4.86 -9.32 1.72
N LYS A 59 -6.12 -9.32 2.14
CA LYS A 59 -6.71 -8.23 2.93
C LYS A 59 -6.34 -8.44 4.40
N THR A 60 -5.97 -7.37 5.09
CA THR A 60 -5.71 -7.45 6.52
C THR A 60 -6.17 -6.20 7.26
N VAL A 61 -6.76 -6.42 8.44
CA VAL A 61 -7.14 -5.34 9.34
C VAL A 61 -5.93 -4.54 9.82
N ASP A 62 -4.77 -5.16 9.83
CA ASP A 62 -3.53 -4.54 10.32
C ASP A 62 -3.12 -3.31 9.49
N LEU A 63 -3.57 -3.22 8.25
CA LEU A 63 -3.30 -2.11 7.35
C LEU A 63 -4.50 -1.16 7.22
N THR A 64 -5.54 -1.35 8.03
CA THR A 64 -6.80 -0.62 7.94
C THR A 64 -6.84 0.49 8.97
N GLU A 65 -7.12 1.73 8.53
CA GLU A 65 -7.27 2.84 9.46
C GLU A 65 -8.48 2.65 10.36
N GLY A 66 -8.31 2.91 11.64
CA GLY A 66 -9.37 2.73 12.63
C GLY A 66 -10.18 4.00 12.89
N GLY A 67 -9.60 5.14 12.65
CA GLY A 67 -10.21 6.41 13.02
C GLY A 67 -10.49 6.47 14.52
N ILE A 68 -11.61 7.07 14.89
CA ILE A 68 -12.00 7.22 16.29
C ILE A 68 -12.74 6.00 16.86
N VAL A 69 -13.08 5.03 16.00
CA VAL A 69 -13.84 3.84 16.42
C VAL A 69 -12.96 2.70 16.94
N VAL A 70 -11.64 2.83 16.78
CA VAL A 70 -10.66 1.84 17.20
C VAL A 70 -9.93 2.32 18.44
N SER A 71 -9.78 1.44 19.44
CA SER A 71 -9.07 1.79 20.67
C SER A 71 -7.59 2.10 20.38
N PRO A 72 -6.93 2.90 21.25
CA PRO A 72 -5.48 3.14 21.12
C PRO A 72 -4.66 1.85 21.14
N ASN A 73 -5.03 0.87 21.96
CA ASN A 73 -4.31 -0.40 22.03
C ASN A 73 -4.40 -1.19 20.73
N GLU A 74 -5.58 -1.22 20.12
CA GLU A 74 -5.75 -1.89 18.83
C GLU A 74 -5.00 -1.14 17.72
N ASN A 75 -5.01 0.19 17.73
CA ASN A 75 -4.25 0.98 16.77
C ASN A 75 -2.74 0.73 16.91
N ASP A 76 -2.24 0.65 18.14
CA ASP A 76 -0.83 0.33 18.40
C ASP A 76 -0.48 -1.07 17.90
N ARG A 77 -1.38 -2.04 18.07
CA ARG A 77 -1.20 -3.40 17.54
C ARG A 77 -1.11 -3.39 16.02
N ARG A 78 -2.00 -2.67 15.35
CA ARG A 78 -1.98 -2.55 13.88
C ARG A 78 -0.70 -1.88 13.39
N THR A 79 -0.26 -0.83 14.08
CA THR A 79 0.98 -0.13 13.78
C THR A 79 2.20 -1.05 13.90
N ALA A 80 2.28 -1.83 14.98
CA ALA A 80 3.36 -2.78 15.18
C ALA A 80 3.36 -3.88 14.11
N ALA A 81 2.17 -4.39 13.75
CA ALA A 81 2.03 -5.40 12.70
C ALA A 81 2.48 -4.86 11.34
N PHE A 82 2.17 -3.60 11.02
CA PHE A 82 2.60 -2.97 9.78
C PHE A 82 4.13 -2.84 9.74
N ARG A 83 4.75 -2.36 10.83
CA ARG A 83 6.23 -2.26 10.91
C ARG A 83 6.88 -3.62 10.73
N ASN A 84 6.33 -4.65 11.34
CA ASN A 84 6.85 -6.02 11.20
C ASN A 84 6.75 -6.49 9.75
N LEU A 85 5.65 -6.18 9.07
CA LEU A 85 5.47 -6.55 7.66
C LEU A 85 6.52 -5.88 6.76
N LEU A 86 6.85 -4.62 7.03
CA LEU A 86 7.90 -3.89 6.30
C LEU A 86 9.28 -4.50 6.49
N ALA A 87 9.54 -5.11 7.64
CA ALA A 87 10.84 -5.72 7.97
C ALA A 87 10.99 -7.14 7.41
N ILE A 88 9.90 -7.79 6.97
CA ILE A 88 9.97 -9.14 6.41
C ILE A 88 10.56 -9.07 5.00
N ALA A 89 11.61 -9.86 4.76
CA ALA A 89 12.19 -9.96 3.43
C ALA A 89 11.18 -10.54 2.45
N PRO A 90 11.04 -9.96 1.24
CA PRO A 90 10.21 -10.56 0.20
C PRO A 90 10.72 -11.97 -0.19
N LYS A 91 9.84 -12.75 -0.81
CA LYS A 91 10.28 -14.02 -1.41
C LYS A 91 11.40 -13.75 -2.42
N PRO A 92 12.40 -14.66 -2.53
CA PRO A 92 13.54 -14.43 -3.42
C PRO A 92 13.12 -14.06 -4.84
N GLY A 93 13.73 -13.00 -5.36
CA GLY A 93 13.44 -12.51 -6.71
C GLY A 93 12.14 -11.75 -6.86
N THR A 94 11.46 -11.41 -5.75
CA THR A 94 10.20 -10.67 -5.80
C THR A 94 10.19 -9.46 -4.89
N ASP A 95 9.24 -8.56 -5.12
CA ASP A 95 8.93 -7.44 -4.25
C ASP A 95 7.56 -7.65 -3.60
N THR A 96 7.42 -7.22 -2.36
CA THR A 96 6.13 -7.21 -1.64
C THR A 96 5.47 -5.86 -1.82
N VAL A 97 4.19 -5.87 -2.17
CA VAL A 97 3.38 -4.64 -2.33
C VAL A 97 2.42 -4.53 -1.16
N ILE A 98 2.39 -3.35 -0.53
CA ILE A 98 1.49 -3.06 0.59
C ILE A 98 0.69 -1.80 0.23
N ILE A 99 -0.63 -1.91 0.25
CA ILE A 99 -1.54 -0.79 -0.03
C ILE A 99 -2.35 -0.50 1.22
N THR A 100 -2.18 0.68 1.77
CA THR A 100 -2.76 1.08 3.04
C THR A 100 -3.20 2.55 2.99
N HIS A 101 -3.36 3.19 4.13
CA HIS A 101 -3.90 4.53 4.27
C HIS A 101 -2.90 5.46 4.95
N LYS A 102 -3.04 6.77 4.68
CA LYS A 102 -2.15 7.79 5.23
C LYS A 102 -2.03 7.71 6.76
N PRO A 103 -3.11 7.58 7.55
CA PRO A 103 -2.96 7.47 9.01
C PRO A 103 -2.09 6.29 9.43
N ASN A 104 -2.25 5.14 8.78
CA ASN A 104 -1.43 3.95 9.07
C ASN A 104 0.05 4.21 8.76
N ILE A 105 0.32 4.90 7.66
CA ILE A 105 1.69 5.24 7.24
C ILE A 105 2.33 6.17 8.26
N ILE A 106 1.64 7.22 8.67
CA ILE A 106 2.15 8.18 9.66
C ILE A 106 2.42 7.48 10.99
N ASP A 107 1.50 6.65 11.45
CA ASP A 107 1.66 5.92 12.72
C ASP A 107 2.86 4.97 12.69
N ALA A 108 3.08 4.28 11.57
CA ALA A 108 4.15 3.30 11.44
C ALA A 108 5.51 3.94 11.12
N LEU A 109 5.54 4.94 10.26
CA LEU A 109 6.78 5.50 9.71
C LEU A 109 7.17 6.85 10.30
N GLY A 110 6.23 7.54 10.95
CA GLY A 110 6.51 8.79 11.63
C GLY A 110 5.95 10.02 10.95
N LYS A 111 6.11 11.15 11.63
CA LYS A 111 5.54 12.44 11.22
C LYS A 111 6.10 12.96 9.90
N ASP A 112 7.25 12.50 9.47
CA ASP A 112 7.86 12.90 8.19
C ASP A 112 7.00 12.51 7.00
N TRP A 113 6.05 11.57 7.18
CA TRP A 113 5.10 11.17 6.14
C TRP A 113 3.79 11.98 6.16
N PHE A 114 3.72 13.08 6.91
CA PHE A 114 2.51 13.91 6.96
C PHE A 114 2.11 14.45 5.57
N ASP A 115 3.05 14.60 4.67
CA ASP A 115 2.87 15.13 3.33
C ASP A 115 2.64 14.05 2.26
N VAL A 116 2.53 12.77 2.67
CA VAL A 116 2.29 11.68 1.72
C VAL A 116 0.97 11.91 0.97
N LYS A 117 1.03 11.78 -0.36
CA LYS A 117 -0.11 12.01 -1.24
C LYS A 117 -0.81 10.70 -1.60
N GLU A 118 -2.06 10.80 -2.01
CA GLU A 118 -2.79 9.64 -2.51
C GLU A 118 -2.04 9.05 -3.70
N GLY A 119 -1.87 7.72 -3.67
CA GLY A 119 -1.15 7.00 -4.73
C GLY A 119 0.37 7.12 -4.69
N GLU A 120 0.93 7.84 -3.72
CA GLU A 120 2.38 7.87 -3.54
C GLU A 120 2.87 6.52 -3.05
N ALA A 121 3.96 6.01 -3.61
CA ALA A 121 4.62 4.79 -3.17
C ALA A 121 5.92 5.11 -2.45
N SER A 122 6.15 4.44 -1.32
CA SER A 122 7.43 4.47 -0.63
C SER A 122 8.10 3.11 -0.82
N ILE A 123 9.36 3.12 -1.22
CA ILE A 123 10.13 1.90 -1.49
C ILE A 123 11.11 1.69 -0.36
N PHE A 124 11.03 0.53 0.30
CA PHE A 124 11.88 0.18 1.42
C PHE A 124 12.68 -1.07 1.14
N LYS A 125 13.87 -1.12 1.73
CA LYS A 125 14.70 -2.33 1.75
C LYS A 125 14.73 -2.87 3.18
N PRO A 126 14.27 -4.12 3.42
CA PRO A 126 14.42 -4.73 4.74
C PRO A 126 15.89 -4.89 5.13
N GLU A 127 16.21 -4.58 6.39
CA GLU A 127 17.55 -4.73 6.95
C GLU A 127 17.46 -5.35 8.34
N GLY A 128 17.66 -6.67 8.44
CA GLY A 128 17.51 -7.39 9.71
C GLY A 128 16.09 -7.31 10.24
N SER A 129 15.90 -6.74 11.42
CA SER A 129 14.57 -6.52 12.02
C SER A 129 14.02 -5.11 11.72
N SER A 130 14.67 -4.36 10.84
CA SER A 130 14.30 -3.00 10.48
C SER A 130 14.18 -2.85 8.96
N TYR A 131 14.05 -1.63 8.49
CA TYR A 131 13.90 -1.32 7.06
C TYR A 131 14.49 0.06 6.78
N LYS A 132 14.91 0.27 5.54
CA LYS A 132 15.50 1.52 5.09
C LYS A 132 14.72 2.06 3.89
N LEU A 133 14.38 3.36 3.93
CA LEU A 133 13.74 4.03 2.81
C LEU A 133 14.73 4.16 1.65
N VAL A 134 14.30 3.72 0.47
CA VAL A 134 15.08 3.84 -0.77
C VAL A 134 14.60 5.03 -1.59
N ALA A 135 13.29 5.17 -1.76
CA ALA A 135 12.71 6.24 -2.58
C ALA A 135 11.24 6.44 -2.27
N ARG A 136 10.73 7.64 -2.57
CA ARG A 136 9.30 7.94 -2.60
C ARG A 136 8.96 8.32 -4.03
N VAL A 137 7.92 7.68 -4.60
CA VAL A 137 7.54 7.84 -6.00
C VAL A 137 6.07 8.23 -6.08
N GLN A 138 5.78 9.34 -6.75
CA GLN A 138 4.40 9.77 -6.96
C GLN A 138 3.73 8.90 -8.01
N MET A 139 2.41 8.78 -7.93
CA MET A 139 1.65 7.90 -8.83
C MET A 139 1.86 8.26 -10.30
N ASP A 140 1.94 9.56 -10.62
CA ASP A 140 2.11 10.03 -11.99
C ASP A 140 3.55 9.87 -12.51
N GLU A 141 4.51 9.56 -11.66
CA GLU A 141 5.90 9.36 -12.06
C GLU A 141 6.13 7.96 -12.68
N TRP A 142 5.31 6.98 -12.32
CA TRP A 142 5.49 5.61 -12.77
C TRP A 142 5.45 5.45 -14.31
N PRO A 143 4.49 6.07 -15.03
CA PRO A 143 4.50 5.99 -16.48
C PRO A 143 5.75 6.59 -17.12
N ARG A 144 6.31 7.67 -16.54
CA ARG A 144 7.55 8.28 -17.03
C ARG A 144 8.76 7.38 -16.79
N ILE A 145 8.81 6.70 -15.64
CA ILE A 145 9.87 5.73 -15.33
C ILE A 145 9.80 4.57 -16.33
N ALA A 146 8.61 4.07 -16.59
CA ALA A 146 8.39 2.98 -17.55
C ALA A 146 8.82 3.38 -18.96
N ALA A 147 8.50 4.60 -19.39
CA ALA A 147 8.87 5.11 -20.72
C ALA A 147 10.36 5.33 -20.88
N ALA A 148 11.08 5.60 -19.78
CA ALA A 148 12.53 5.83 -19.81
C ALA A 148 13.35 4.54 -19.83
N LYS A 149 12.73 3.41 -19.60
CA LYS A 149 13.41 2.12 -19.52
C LYS A 149 13.77 1.54 -20.90
#